data_a3c6f8e94d149822c8ac9e2e71a97db3
#
_entry.id   a3c6f8e94d149822c8ac9e2e71a97db3
#
_cell.length_a   1.000
_cell.length_b   1.000
_cell.length_c   1.000
_cell.angle_alpha   90.00
_cell.angle_beta   90.00
_cell.angle_gamma   90.00
#
_symmetry.space_group_name_H-M   'P 1'
#
loop_
_entity.id
_entity.type
_entity.pdbx_description
1 polymer ?
#
loop_
_entity_poly.entity_id
_entity_poly.type
_entity_poly.pdbx_seq_one_letter_code
_entity_poly.pdbx_strand_id
1 'polypeptide(L)'
;MSFYKNVLGEFRNKKVLIAGDIMTDRYLTGTVNRISPEAPVPVVQLTHADDRLGGAGNVALSIKAYGALPILLTVVGEDDDGLKLLKQLNSLGIEHKFICKSVERRTTVKTRIVSQNQQMMRIDAEDTFELTHHEKQVVIAQYVNALKETKPDVIILQDYNKGFFTPELIQVITRYAADNNIPVTVDPKKANFLDFKGVTIFKPNLKEV
;
A
#
# COMPACT_ATOMS: atom_id res chain seq x y z
N MET A 1 2.56 -28.10 16.81
CA MET A 1 1.35 -27.54 16.14
C MET A 1 0.51 -26.59 17.03
N SER A 2 0.51 -26.72 18.36
CA SER A 2 -0.30 -25.86 19.25
C SER A 2 0.21 -24.42 19.38
N PHE A 3 1.54 -24.20 19.44
CA PHE A 3 2.14 -22.86 19.60
C PHE A 3 1.74 -21.90 18.49
N TYR A 4 1.92 -22.27 17.21
CA TYR A 4 1.57 -21.39 16.08
C TYR A 4 0.06 -21.10 15.99
N LYS A 5 -0.79 -22.08 16.35
CA LYS A 5 -2.25 -21.85 16.40
C LYS A 5 -2.62 -20.84 17.50
N ASN A 6 -1.96 -20.89 18.63
CA ASN A 6 -2.18 -19.95 19.73
C ASN A 6 -1.73 -18.54 19.30
N VAL A 7 -0.51 -18.40 18.74
CA VAL A 7 -0.01 -17.12 18.24
C VAL A 7 -0.94 -16.52 17.18
N LEU A 8 -1.39 -17.31 16.19
CA LEU A 8 -2.35 -16.83 15.18
C LEU A 8 -3.71 -16.47 15.80
N GLY A 9 -4.12 -17.14 16.88
CA GLY A 9 -5.32 -16.80 17.63
C GLY A 9 -5.26 -15.41 18.26
N GLU A 10 -4.08 -14.96 18.68
CA GLU A 10 -3.85 -13.64 19.28
C GLU A 10 -4.01 -12.46 18.30
N PHE A 11 -3.95 -12.73 16.97
CA PHE A 11 -4.19 -11.68 15.97
C PHE A 11 -5.67 -11.31 15.85
N ARG A 12 -6.58 -12.17 16.29
CA ARG A 12 -8.02 -11.91 16.17
C ARG A 12 -8.41 -10.61 16.89
N ASN A 13 -9.16 -9.78 16.17
CA ASN A 13 -9.66 -8.49 16.62
C ASN A 13 -8.56 -7.43 16.92
N LYS A 14 -7.28 -7.73 16.72
CA LYS A 14 -6.24 -6.73 16.79
C LYS A 14 -6.45 -5.68 15.71
N LYS A 15 -6.36 -4.42 16.08
CA LYS A 15 -6.49 -3.28 15.19
C LYS A 15 -5.11 -2.88 14.69
N VAL A 16 -4.92 -2.93 13.39
CA VAL A 16 -3.64 -2.64 12.76
C VAL A 16 -3.79 -1.43 11.84
N LEU A 17 -3.18 -0.31 12.21
CA LEU A 17 -3.09 0.86 11.34
C LEU A 17 -1.95 0.65 10.34
N ILE A 18 -2.27 0.69 9.07
CA ILE A 18 -1.31 0.52 7.98
C ILE A 18 -1.20 1.86 7.26
N ALA A 19 -0.06 2.52 7.42
CA ALA A 19 0.22 3.80 6.76
C ALA A 19 1.25 3.60 5.64
N GLY A 20 1.03 4.21 4.47
CA GLY A 20 2.01 4.16 3.38
C GLY A 20 1.41 4.10 1.99
N ASP A 21 2.23 3.66 1.05
CA ASP A 21 1.90 3.64 -0.37
C ASP A 21 0.96 2.49 -0.72
N ILE A 22 -0.23 2.82 -1.24
CA ILE A 22 -1.17 1.86 -1.80
C ILE A 22 -1.09 1.90 -3.32
N MET A 23 -1.38 0.77 -3.97
CA MET A 23 -1.37 0.68 -5.43
C MET A 23 -2.28 -0.44 -5.93
N THR A 24 -2.57 -0.40 -7.22
CA THR A 24 -3.20 -1.51 -7.93
C THR A 24 -2.15 -2.27 -8.73
N ASP A 25 -2.04 -3.58 -8.50
CA ASP A 25 -1.32 -4.51 -9.35
C ASP A 25 -2.28 -5.08 -10.39
N ARG A 26 -2.22 -4.52 -11.61
CA ARG A 26 -3.08 -4.93 -12.74
C ARG A 26 -2.40 -6.00 -13.56
N TYR A 27 -3.10 -7.11 -13.81
CA TYR A 27 -2.64 -8.19 -14.67
C TYR A 27 -3.49 -8.23 -15.93
N LEU A 28 -2.86 -8.02 -17.08
CA LEU A 28 -3.44 -8.18 -18.40
C LEU A 28 -2.89 -9.46 -19.00
N THR A 29 -3.70 -10.51 -18.98
CA THR A 29 -3.32 -11.83 -19.52
C THR A 29 -3.88 -12.00 -20.92
N GLY A 30 -3.04 -12.47 -21.85
CA GLY A 30 -3.43 -12.68 -23.22
C GLY A 30 -2.59 -13.68 -23.97
N THR A 31 -2.86 -13.84 -25.25
CA THR A 31 -2.09 -14.69 -26.18
C THR A 31 -1.33 -13.83 -27.18
N VAL A 32 -0.15 -14.27 -27.58
CA VAL A 32 0.66 -13.64 -28.63
C VAL A 32 0.71 -14.63 -29.81
N ASN A 33 0.01 -14.29 -30.89
CA ASN A 33 -0.08 -15.12 -32.08
C ASN A 33 0.53 -14.45 -33.32
N ARG A 34 0.91 -13.18 -33.21
CA ARG A 34 1.48 -12.42 -34.34
C ARG A 34 2.36 -11.26 -33.86
N ILE A 35 3.24 -10.83 -34.76
CA ILE A 35 3.98 -9.57 -34.61
C ILE A 35 3.15 -8.46 -35.31
N SER A 36 3.24 -7.23 -34.78
CA SER A 36 2.56 -6.07 -35.39
C SER A 36 3.12 -5.79 -36.79
N PRO A 37 2.27 -5.43 -37.76
CA PRO A 37 2.75 -4.92 -39.06
C PRO A 37 3.36 -3.51 -38.96
N GLU A 38 3.09 -2.77 -37.88
CA GLU A 38 3.54 -1.37 -37.71
C GLU A 38 4.94 -1.27 -37.06
N ALA A 39 5.34 -2.30 -36.29
CA ALA A 39 6.62 -2.33 -35.59
C ALA A 39 6.96 -3.79 -35.18
N PRO A 40 8.25 -4.14 -34.97
CA PRO A 40 8.65 -5.50 -34.56
C PRO A 40 8.32 -5.78 -33.08
N VAL A 41 7.06 -5.63 -32.71
CA VAL A 41 6.55 -5.85 -31.37
C VAL A 41 5.43 -6.90 -31.37
N PRO A 42 5.33 -7.76 -30.34
CA PRO A 42 4.24 -8.74 -30.22
C PRO A 42 2.90 -8.06 -30.02
N VAL A 43 1.85 -8.59 -30.66
CA VAL A 43 0.46 -8.19 -30.41
C VAL A 43 -0.13 -9.13 -29.37
N VAL A 44 -0.44 -8.61 -28.19
CA VAL A 44 -1.09 -9.35 -27.12
C VAL A 44 -2.60 -9.23 -27.29
N GLN A 45 -3.26 -10.33 -27.62
CA GLN A 45 -4.71 -10.41 -27.63
C GLN A 45 -5.21 -10.68 -26.21
N LEU A 46 -5.81 -9.66 -25.58
CA LEU A 46 -6.27 -9.73 -24.22
C LEU A 46 -7.38 -10.77 -24.04
N THR A 47 -7.21 -11.65 -23.05
CA THR A 47 -8.20 -12.67 -22.67
C THR A 47 -8.76 -12.43 -21.27
N HIS A 48 -7.96 -11.85 -20.36
CA HIS A 48 -8.36 -11.60 -18.97
C HIS A 48 -7.68 -10.37 -18.42
N ALA A 49 -8.40 -9.61 -17.58
CA ALA A 49 -7.86 -8.51 -16.80
C ALA A 49 -8.23 -8.70 -15.32
N ASP A 50 -7.25 -8.56 -14.43
CA ASP A 50 -7.40 -8.76 -12.99
C ASP A 50 -6.65 -7.65 -12.24
N ASP A 51 -7.35 -6.93 -11.38
CA ASP A 51 -6.79 -5.89 -10.52
C ASP A 51 -6.66 -6.41 -9.09
N ARG A 52 -5.46 -6.35 -8.52
CA ARG A 52 -5.16 -6.79 -7.16
C ARG A 52 -4.67 -5.62 -6.33
N LEU A 53 -4.96 -5.65 -5.03
CA LEU A 53 -4.40 -4.68 -4.10
C LEU A 53 -2.90 -4.91 -3.93
N GLY A 54 -2.10 -3.86 -4.12
CA GLY A 54 -0.65 -3.83 -3.91
C GLY A 54 -0.25 -2.88 -2.78
N GLY A 55 1.02 -2.93 -2.39
CA GLY A 55 1.54 -2.07 -1.33
C GLY A 55 0.80 -2.24 -0.01
N ALA A 56 0.44 -1.13 0.63
CA ALA A 56 -0.34 -1.11 1.88
C ALA A 56 -1.66 -1.89 1.77
N GLY A 57 -2.29 -1.92 0.57
CA GLY A 57 -3.50 -2.68 0.32
C GLY A 57 -3.31 -4.19 0.43
N ASN A 58 -2.18 -4.72 -0.07
CA ASN A 58 -1.84 -6.14 0.08
C ASN A 58 -1.53 -6.50 1.54
N VAL A 59 -0.88 -5.60 2.28
CA VAL A 59 -0.69 -5.77 3.73
C VAL A 59 -2.03 -5.83 4.45
N ALA A 60 -2.97 -4.94 4.11
CA ALA A 60 -4.31 -4.94 4.69
C ALA A 60 -5.07 -6.26 4.43
N LEU A 61 -4.96 -6.82 3.22
CA LEU A 61 -5.51 -8.14 2.90
C LEU A 61 -4.91 -9.24 3.78
N SER A 62 -3.60 -9.23 3.94
CA SER A 62 -2.89 -10.22 4.77
C SER A 62 -3.32 -10.12 6.23
N ILE A 63 -3.38 -8.92 6.79
CA ILE A 63 -3.83 -8.64 8.15
C ILE A 63 -5.26 -9.15 8.36
N LYS A 64 -6.16 -8.87 7.40
CA LYS A 64 -7.54 -9.36 7.44
C LYS A 64 -7.61 -10.88 7.38
N ALA A 65 -6.79 -11.53 6.55
CA ALA A 65 -6.74 -12.99 6.44
C ALA A 65 -6.33 -13.67 7.76
N TYR A 66 -5.53 -13.00 8.59
CA TYR A 66 -5.18 -13.47 9.93
C TYR A 66 -6.26 -13.18 10.99
N GLY A 67 -7.38 -12.54 10.60
CA GLY A 67 -8.50 -12.25 11.50
C GLY A 67 -8.34 -10.94 12.30
N ALA A 68 -7.32 -10.14 11.98
CA ALA A 68 -7.14 -8.80 12.52
C ALA A 68 -7.91 -7.76 11.69
N LEU A 69 -8.05 -6.55 12.23
CA LEU A 69 -8.81 -5.43 11.65
C LEU A 69 -7.84 -4.42 11.02
N PRO A 70 -7.65 -4.41 9.70
CA PRO A 70 -6.81 -3.45 9.04
C PRO A 70 -7.51 -2.08 8.95
N ILE A 71 -6.75 -1.02 9.21
CA ILE A 71 -7.15 0.37 9.08
C ILE A 71 -6.14 1.03 8.15
N LEU A 72 -6.58 1.53 7.00
CA LEU A 72 -5.69 2.11 5.99
C LEU A 72 -5.59 3.62 6.14
N LEU A 73 -4.34 4.13 6.20
CA LEU A 73 -3.98 5.53 6.07
C LEU A 73 -3.06 5.70 4.87
N THR A 74 -3.58 6.23 3.78
CA THR A 74 -2.85 6.36 2.52
C THR A 74 -3.42 7.47 1.67
N VAL A 75 -2.82 7.73 0.51
CA VAL A 75 -3.30 8.70 -0.48
C VAL A 75 -3.56 7.99 -1.80
N VAL A 76 -4.68 8.30 -2.44
CA VAL A 76 -5.04 7.88 -3.79
C VAL A 76 -5.38 9.10 -4.63
N GLY A 77 -5.25 9.00 -5.95
CA GLY A 77 -5.69 10.04 -6.87
C GLY A 77 -7.21 10.19 -6.91
N GLU A 78 -7.71 11.38 -7.20
CA GLU A 78 -9.11 11.61 -7.58
C GLU A 78 -9.34 11.24 -9.05
N ASP A 79 -9.04 9.98 -9.39
CA ASP A 79 -9.11 9.41 -10.73
C ASP A 79 -9.91 8.11 -10.77
N ASP A 80 -10.13 7.58 -11.98
CA ASP A 80 -10.90 6.35 -12.18
C ASP A 80 -10.25 5.14 -11.50
N ASP A 81 -8.92 5.07 -11.46
CA ASP A 81 -8.20 3.97 -10.82
C ASP A 81 -8.30 4.05 -9.30
N GLY A 82 -8.30 5.27 -8.72
CA GLY A 82 -8.59 5.49 -7.31
C GLY A 82 -10.01 5.08 -6.93
N LEU A 83 -11.00 5.43 -7.75
CA LEU A 83 -12.39 5.00 -7.55
C LEU A 83 -12.53 3.47 -7.61
N LYS A 84 -11.85 2.80 -8.56
CA LYS A 84 -11.85 1.33 -8.66
C LYS A 84 -11.20 0.69 -7.44
N LEU A 85 -10.06 1.23 -6.98
CA LEU A 85 -9.35 0.75 -5.80
C LEU A 85 -10.22 0.87 -4.54
N LEU A 86 -10.89 2.00 -4.33
CA LEU A 86 -11.80 2.18 -3.19
C LEU A 86 -13.00 1.22 -3.25
N LYS A 87 -13.58 0.99 -4.43
CA LYS A 87 -14.64 -0.01 -4.63
C LYS A 87 -14.15 -1.42 -4.30
N GLN A 88 -12.91 -1.75 -4.69
CA GLN A 88 -12.30 -3.05 -4.38
C GLN A 88 -12.09 -3.22 -2.87
N LEU A 89 -11.56 -2.21 -2.18
CA LEU A 89 -11.44 -2.24 -0.70
C LEU A 89 -12.80 -2.47 -0.03
N ASN A 90 -13.83 -1.75 -0.49
CA ASN A 90 -15.19 -1.90 0.04
C ASN A 90 -15.73 -3.32 -0.19
N SER A 91 -15.57 -3.89 -1.40
CA SER A 91 -16.02 -5.26 -1.71
C SER A 91 -15.32 -6.32 -0.86
N LEU A 92 -14.09 -6.06 -0.45
CA LEU A 92 -13.29 -6.89 0.44
C LEU A 92 -13.57 -6.61 1.92
N GLY A 93 -14.46 -5.66 2.24
CA GLY A 93 -14.80 -5.25 3.60
C GLY A 93 -13.58 -4.71 4.37
N ILE A 94 -12.73 -3.94 3.70
CA ILE A 94 -11.61 -3.21 4.29
C ILE A 94 -12.01 -1.76 4.46
N GLU A 95 -11.91 -1.27 5.70
CA GLU A 95 -12.24 0.12 6.03
C GLU A 95 -11.28 1.09 5.32
N HIS A 96 -11.86 2.10 4.66
CA HIS A 96 -11.12 3.08 3.87
C HIS A 96 -11.43 4.55 4.25
N LYS A 97 -12.01 4.74 5.42
CA LYS A 97 -12.40 6.06 5.95
C LYS A 97 -11.24 7.05 6.03
N PHE A 98 -10.04 6.58 6.33
CA PHE A 98 -8.86 7.42 6.52
C PHE A 98 -7.97 7.50 5.26
N ILE A 99 -8.48 7.06 4.10
CA ILE A 99 -7.79 7.24 2.82
C ILE A 99 -8.02 8.67 2.34
N CYS A 100 -6.91 9.39 2.10
CA CYS A 100 -6.93 10.74 1.55
C CYS A 100 -7.02 10.69 0.02
N LYS A 101 -7.75 11.63 -0.57
CA LYS A 101 -7.81 11.79 -2.02
C LYS A 101 -6.99 13.00 -2.43
N SER A 102 -6.33 12.92 -3.58
CA SER A 102 -5.49 13.97 -4.13
C SER A 102 -5.86 14.27 -5.58
N VAL A 103 -5.93 15.53 -5.91
CA VAL A 103 -6.03 16.02 -7.29
C VAL A 103 -4.64 16.23 -7.93
N GLU A 104 -3.57 16.24 -7.12
CA GLU A 104 -2.21 16.53 -7.54
C GLU A 104 -1.47 15.32 -8.09
N ARG A 105 -1.89 14.12 -7.69
CA ARG A 105 -1.25 12.85 -8.07
C ARG A 105 -2.22 11.84 -8.60
N ARG A 106 -1.72 10.97 -9.46
CA ARG A 106 -2.47 9.81 -9.93
C ARG A 106 -2.42 8.66 -8.92
N THR A 107 -3.43 7.79 -8.96
CA THR A 107 -3.37 6.51 -8.29
C THR A 107 -2.31 5.61 -8.92
N THR A 108 -1.42 5.04 -8.11
CA THR A 108 -0.37 4.14 -8.60
C THR A 108 -0.98 2.85 -9.15
N VAL A 109 -0.69 2.55 -10.42
CA VAL A 109 -1.10 1.31 -11.09
C VAL A 109 0.11 0.66 -11.75
N LYS A 110 0.39 -0.60 -11.41
CA LYS A 110 1.46 -1.40 -12.03
C LYS A 110 0.85 -2.48 -12.91
N THR A 111 0.80 -2.20 -14.22
CA THR A 111 0.20 -3.11 -15.19
C THR A 111 1.24 -4.11 -15.70
N ARG A 112 0.98 -5.39 -15.45
CA ARG A 112 1.80 -6.51 -15.95
C ARG A 112 1.08 -7.17 -17.11
N ILE A 113 1.73 -7.18 -18.27
CA ILE A 113 1.26 -7.88 -19.46
C ILE A 113 1.86 -9.27 -19.44
N VAL A 114 1.00 -10.29 -19.43
CA VAL A 114 1.38 -11.70 -19.27
C VAL A 114 0.85 -12.51 -20.44
N SER A 115 1.72 -13.33 -21.03
CA SER A 115 1.35 -14.31 -22.05
C SER A 115 2.07 -15.63 -21.77
N GLN A 116 1.36 -16.77 -21.91
CA GLN A 116 1.92 -18.11 -21.69
C GLN A 116 2.66 -18.24 -20.34
N ASN A 117 2.10 -17.65 -19.26
CA ASN A 117 2.68 -17.60 -17.92
C ASN A 117 4.00 -16.82 -17.81
N GLN A 118 4.38 -16.07 -18.83
CA GLN A 118 5.56 -15.22 -18.83
C GLN A 118 5.16 -13.73 -18.83
N GLN A 119 5.80 -12.95 -17.98
CA GLN A 119 5.63 -11.50 -18.00
C GLN A 119 6.38 -10.91 -19.19
N MET A 120 5.63 -10.33 -20.13
CA MET A 120 6.16 -9.72 -21.34
C MET A 120 6.64 -8.28 -21.11
N MET A 121 5.87 -7.53 -20.32
CA MET A 121 6.11 -6.10 -20.07
C MET A 121 5.46 -5.68 -18.77
N ARG A 122 5.98 -4.61 -18.16
CA ARG A 122 5.31 -3.88 -17.09
C ARG A 122 5.20 -2.40 -17.46
N ILE A 123 4.02 -1.83 -17.24
CA ILE A 123 3.74 -0.41 -17.41
C ILE A 123 3.40 0.14 -16.03
N ASP A 124 4.17 1.14 -15.58
CA ASP A 124 3.97 1.79 -14.30
C ASP A 124 3.37 3.18 -14.52
N ALA A 125 2.11 3.37 -14.12
CA ALA A 125 1.45 4.66 -14.03
C ALA A 125 1.53 5.12 -12.58
N GLU A 126 2.47 5.99 -12.27
CA GLU A 126 2.76 6.39 -10.89
C GLU A 126 3.40 7.76 -10.83
N ASP A 127 3.22 8.44 -9.69
CA ASP A 127 3.93 9.63 -9.31
C ASP A 127 4.80 9.31 -8.08
N THR A 128 6.02 9.87 -8.02
CA THR A 128 6.99 9.59 -6.96
C THR A 128 7.43 10.83 -6.20
N PHE A 129 6.88 12.00 -6.55
CA PHE A 129 7.14 13.23 -5.80
C PHE A 129 6.48 13.17 -4.42
N GLU A 130 7.07 13.89 -3.47
CA GLU A 130 6.55 13.97 -2.11
C GLU A 130 5.15 14.59 -2.07
N LEU A 131 4.39 14.25 -1.03
CA LEU A 131 3.14 14.91 -0.71
C LEU A 131 3.35 16.43 -0.60
N THR A 132 2.45 17.20 -1.19
CA THR A 132 2.43 18.65 -1.02
C THR A 132 2.22 19.02 0.46
N HIS A 133 2.51 20.25 0.83
CA HIS A 133 2.28 20.69 2.21
C HIS A 133 0.82 20.48 2.64
N HIS A 134 -0.14 20.79 1.78
CA HIS A 134 -1.55 20.58 2.05
C HIS A 134 -1.91 19.11 2.26
N GLU A 135 -1.46 18.23 1.36
CA GLU A 135 -1.70 16.79 1.48
C GLU A 135 -1.10 16.21 2.77
N LYS A 136 0.12 16.64 3.15
CA LYS A 136 0.73 16.25 4.43
C LYS A 136 -0.14 16.64 5.62
N GLN A 137 -0.69 17.87 5.65
CA GLN A 137 -1.57 18.30 6.72
C GLN A 137 -2.86 17.47 6.78
N VAL A 138 -3.45 17.15 5.64
CA VAL A 138 -4.63 16.26 5.57
C VAL A 138 -4.29 14.87 6.09
N VAL A 139 -3.18 14.27 5.68
CA VAL A 139 -2.73 12.94 6.14
C VAL A 139 -2.48 12.95 7.66
N ILE A 140 -1.82 13.98 8.19
CA ILE A 140 -1.58 14.11 9.64
C ILE A 140 -2.92 14.21 10.40
N ALA A 141 -3.87 15.00 9.91
CA ALA A 141 -5.19 15.11 10.52
C ALA A 141 -5.93 13.76 10.52
N GLN A 142 -5.90 13.03 9.41
CA GLN A 142 -6.49 11.70 9.31
C GLN A 142 -5.77 10.67 10.20
N TYR A 143 -4.45 10.77 10.32
CA TYR A 143 -3.68 9.94 11.24
C TYR A 143 -4.14 10.13 12.70
N VAL A 144 -4.23 11.38 13.15
CA VAL A 144 -4.69 11.70 14.51
C VAL A 144 -6.13 11.23 14.74
N ASN A 145 -7.02 11.39 13.75
CA ASN A 145 -8.39 10.89 13.80
C ASN A 145 -8.41 9.35 13.90
N ALA A 146 -7.60 8.66 13.08
CA ALA A 146 -7.49 7.20 13.11
C ALA A 146 -7.04 6.71 14.49
N LEU A 147 -6.03 7.33 15.11
CA LEU A 147 -5.58 6.97 16.45
C LEU A 147 -6.69 7.12 17.50
N LYS A 148 -7.41 8.26 17.48
CA LYS A 148 -8.48 8.57 18.44
C LYS A 148 -9.66 7.61 18.31
N GLU A 149 -10.11 7.36 17.07
CA GLU A 149 -11.33 6.59 16.83
C GLU A 149 -11.09 5.09 16.94
N THR A 150 -9.94 4.60 16.48
CA THR A 150 -9.70 3.17 16.36
C THR A 150 -8.86 2.61 17.49
N LYS A 151 -7.96 3.40 18.08
CA LYS A 151 -6.99 2.96 19.12
C LYS A 151 -6.25 1.72 18.64
N PRO A 152 -5.39 1.81 17.61
CA PRO A 152 -4.73 0.65 17.02
C PRO A 152 -3.76 0.01 18.01
N ASP A 153 -3.65 -1.32 17.97
CA ASP A 153 -2.70 -2.12 18.77
C ASP A 153 -1.27 -2.00 18.21
N VAL A 154 -1.13 -1.73 16.92
CA VAL A 154 0.16 -1.61 16.21
C VAL A 154 0.02 -0.75 14.96
N ILE A 155 1.12 -0.12 14.56
CA ILE A 155 1.21 0.62 13.30
C ILE A 155 2.22 -0.07 12.40
N ILE A 156 1.84 -0.29 11.12
CA ILE A 156 2.73 -0.78 10.06
C ILE A 156 2.97 0.37 9.09
N LEU A 157 4.24 0.71 8.86
CA LEU A 157 4.65 1.68 7.85
C LEU A 157 5.13 0.91 6.62
N GLN A 158 4.41 1.10 5.49
CA GLN A 158 4.68 0.39 4.25
C GLN A 158 5.20 1.36 3.19
N ASP A 159 6.52 1.44 3.05
CA ASP A 159 7.20 2.34 2.13
C ASP A 159 7.47 1.64 0.78
N TYR A 160 6.98 2.25 -0.30
CA TYR A 160 7.29 1.89 -1.69
C TYR A 160 7.92 3.04 -2.46
N ASN A 161 8.34 4.09 -1.73
CA ASN A 161 8.96 5.28 -2.32
C ASN A 161 8.08 5.94 -3.41
N LYS A 162 6.78 6.09 -3.11
CA LYS A 162 5.81 6.79 -3.95
C LYS A 162 5.42 8.16 -3.36
N GLY A 163 6.28 8.69 -2.51
CA GLY A 163 6.17 10.04 -1.97
C GLY A 163 5.22 10.20 -0.78
N PHE A 164 4.63 9.12 -0.26
CA PHE A 164 3.83 9.19 0.96
C PHE A 164 4.70 9.57 2.16
N PHE A 165 5.83 8.88 2.34
CA PHE A 165 6.73 9.19 3.45
C PHE A 165 7.68 10.32 3.11
N THR A 166 7.69 11.32 3.99
CA THR A 166 8.71 12.36 4.09
C THR A 166 9.32 12.31 5.47
N PRO A 167 10.55 12.83 5.68
CA PRO A 167 11.15 12.87 7.02
C PRO A 167 10.23 13.51 8.08
N GLU A 168 9.52 14.58 7.69
CA GLU A 168 8.55 15.28 8.55
C GLU A 168 7.38 14.35 8.94
N LEU A 169 6.76 13.67 7.97
CA LEU A 169 5.62 12.79 8.23
C LEU A 169 6.01 11.58 9.06
N ILE A 170 7.17 10.98 8.79
CA ILE A 170 7.74 9.87 9.56
C ILE A 170 7.91 10.30 11.03
N GLN A 171 8.52 11.47 11.26
CA GLN A 171 8.74 11.99 12.60
C GLN A 171 7.42 12.22 13.35
N VAL A 172 6.42 12.79 12.69
CA VAL A 172 5.09 13.01 13.27
C VAL A 172 4.46 11.67 13.66
N ILE A 173 4.43 10.70 12.74
CA ILE A 173 3.82 9.39 12.97
C ILE A 173 4.51 8.67 14.14
N THR A 174 5.84 8.58 14.13
CA THR A 174 6.60 7.85 15.16
C THR A 174 6.49 8.51 16.52
N ARG A 175 6.50 9.86 16.58
CA ARG A 175 6.32 10.60 17.83
C ARG A 175 4.94 10.35 18.44
N TYR A 176 3.86 10.54 17.67
CA TYR A 176 2.50 10.29 18.18
C TYR A 176 2.29 8.83 18.60
N ALA A 177 2.90 7.88 17.88
CA ALA A 177 2.86 6.48 18.28
C ALA A 177 3.56 6.25 19.63
N ALA A 178 4.75 6.83 19.83
CA ALA A 178 5.50 6.75 21.07
C ALA A 178 4.74 7.37 22.26
N ASP A 179 4.16 8.57 22.05
CA ASP A 179 3.36 9.28 23.06
C ASP A 179 2.12 8.47 23.51
N ASN A 180 1.63 7.56 22.65
CA ASN A 180 0.48 6.68 22.93
C ASN A 180 0.89 5.24 23.25
N ASN A 181 2.18 4.93 23.37
CA ASN A 181 2.72 3.58 23.59
C ASN A 181 2.27 2.56 22.53
N ILE A 182 2.14 2.97 21.28
CA ILE A 182 1.76 2.11 20.15
C ILE A 182 3.04 1.64 19.44
N PRO A 183 3.31 0.32 19.37
CA PRO A 183 4.46 -0.19 18.65
C PRO A 183 4.35 0.09 17.13
N VAL A 184 5.49 0.44 16.53
CA VAL A 184 5.58 0.74 15.09
C VAL A 184 6.55 -0.23 14.43
N THR A 185 6.13 -0.83 13.32
CA THR A 185 7.01 -1.61 12.45
C THR A 185 7.07 -0.98 11.06
N VAL A 186 8.22 -1.08 10.40
CA VAL A 186 8.41 -0.53 9.06
C VAL A 186 9.04 -1.54 8.10
N ASP A 187 8.51 -1.57 6.87
CA ASP A 187 9.14 -2.14 5.67
C ASP A 187 9.65 -0.99 4.81
N PRO A 188 10.93 -0.55 4.99
CA PRO A 188 11.43 0.69 4.42
C PRO A 188 11.92 0.51 2.99
N LYS A 189 12.00 1.62 2.25
CA LYS A 189 12.80 1.75 1.04
C LYS A 189 14.05 2.59 1.30
N LYS A 190 15.08 2.39 0.47
CA LYS A 190 16.40 3.00 0.64
C LYS A 190 16.35 4.53 0.76
N ALA A 191 15.41 5.18 0.09
CA ALA A 191 15.30 6.65 0.11
C ALA A 191 15.07 7.21 1.52
N ASN A 192 14.22 6.56 2.31
CA ASN A 192 13.83 7.02 3.66
C ASN A 192 14.49 6.19 4.78
N PHE A 193 15.48 5.35 4.44
CA PHE A 193 16.03 4.32 5.32
C PHE A 193 16.48 4.85 6.69
N LEU A 194 17.14 6.02 6.70
CA LEU A 194 17.69 6.62 7.91
C LEU A 194 16.69 7.52 8.67
N ASP A 195 15.52 7.77 8.09
CA ASP A 195 14.51 8.67 8.68
C ASP A 195 13.55 7.93 9.62
N PHE A 196 13.39 6.60 9.46
CA PHE A 196 12.53 5.78 10.33
C PHE A 196 13.13 5.55 11.73
N LYS A 197 13.38 6.65 12.44
CA LYS A 197 13.90 6.61 13.81
C LYS A 197 12.78 6.35 14.82
N GLY A 198 13.10 5.61 15.88
CA GLY A 198 12.15 5.34 16.97
C GLY A 198 11.10 4.28 16.67
N VAL A 199 11.21 3.54 15.56
CA VAL A 199 10.35 2.39 15.29
C VAL A 199 10.73 1.19 16.16
N THR A 200 9.74 0.37 16.51
CA THR A 200 9.93 -0.84 17.33
C THR A 200 10.61 -1.96 16.54
N ILE A 201 10.20 -2.13 15.27
CA ILE A 201 10.77 -3.14 14.38
C ILE A 201 11.10 -2.48 13.03
N PHE A 202 12.34 -2.65 12.60
CA PHE A 202 12.84 -2.19 11.31
C PHE A 202 13.19 -3.43 10.47
N LYS A 203 12.43 -3.69 9.40
CA LYS A 203 12.51 -4.91 8.59
C LYS A 203 12.80 -4.60 7.12
N PRO A 204 14.04 -4.31 6.75
CA PRO A 204 14.43 -4.23 5.34
C PRO A 204 14.55 -5.63 4.75
N ASN A 205 14.55 -5.72 3.41
CA ASN A 205 14.99 -6.91 2.71
C ASN A 205 16.49 -6.83 2.39
N LEU A 206 17.12 -7.98 2.00
CA LEU A 206 18.56 -8.05 1.74
C LEU A 206 19.06 -7.14 0.59
N LYS A 207 18.17 -6.66 -0.29
CA LYS A 207 18.54 -5.74 -1.38
C LYS A 207 18.46 -4.28 -0.95
N GLU A 208 17.81 -4.00 0.15
CA GLU A 208 17.64 -2.65 0.72
C GLU A 208 18.78 -2.28 1.68
N VAL A 209 19.44 -3.28 2.24
CA VAL A 209 20.65 -3.15 3.07
C VAL A 209 21.88 -3.10 2.17
#